data_0151ed4532d2efa1ca18c588c8bc41c0
#
_entry.id   0151ed4532d2efa1ca18c588c8bc41c0
#
_cell.length_a   1.000
_cell.length_b   1.000
_cell.length_c   1.000
_cell.angle_alpha   90.00
_cell.angle_beta   90.00
_cell.angle_gamma   90.00
#
_symmetry.space_group_name_H-M   'P 1'
#
loop_
_entity.id
_entity.type
_entity.pdbx_description
1 polymer ?
#
loop_
_entity_poly.entity_id
_entity_poly.type
_entity_poly.pdbx_seq_one_letter_code
_entity_poly.pdbx_strand_id
1 'polypeptide(L)'
;LTTSDFNKVSLMVPAGSGMTNAAEEINGVWQKEFSLFFSVEEVDEETFAKRLAEGDYTIALAPISAEGGSVYNMLNQFTAAGGGLTGYADSLYATQLQASAQATGSSRCRLLGDCECQLLSDAVAVPLFAQQKRLLIAPGIQNLIFDPFGPVLDLTYTTKE
;
A
#
# COMPACT_ATOMS: atom_id res chain seq x y z
N LEU A 1 8.93 -10.86 -24.60
CA LEU A 1 8.02 -11.59 -23.74
C LEU A 1 6.98 -12.28 -24.61
N THR A 2 6.80 -13.58 -24.46
CA THR A 2 5.80 -14.36 -25.17
C THR A 2 4.58 -14.57 -24.28
N THR A 3 3.42 -14.90 -24.89
CA THR A 3 2.17 -15.16 -24.13
C THR A 3 2.38 -16.29 -23.09
N SER A 4 3.32 -17.21 -23.33
CA SER A 4 3.66 -18.29 -22.39
C SER A 4 4.42 -17.81 -21.14
N ASP A 5 5.07 -16.64 -21.20
CA ASP A 5 5.78 -16.07 -20.06
C ASP A 5 4.79 -15.49 -19.05
N PHE A 6 3.67 -14.96 -19.54
CA PHE A 6 2.60 -14.40 -18.70
C PHE A 6 1.77 -15.47 -17.98
N ASN A 7 1.70 -16.70 -18.49
CA ASN A 7 0.99 -17.79 -17.81
C ASN A 7 1.64 -18.23 -16.48
N LYS A 8 2.84 -17.72 -16.19
CA LYS A 8 3.55 -17.98 -14.92
C LYS A 8 3.39 -16.83 -13.91
N VAL A 9 2.73 -15.76 -14.31
CA VAL A 9 2.52 -14.61 -13.44
C VAL A 9 1.32 -14.87 -12.54
N SER A 10 1.51 -14.70 -11.24
CA SER A 10 0.43 -14.73 -10.25
C SER A 10 0.25 -13.37 -9.60
N LEU A 11 -0.99 -13.04 -9.26
CA LEU A 11 -1.36 -11.91 -8.43
C LEU A 11 -1.59 -12.43 -7.01
N MET A 12 -0.62 -12.21 -6.14
CA MET A 12 -0.65 -12.66 -4.75
C MET A 12 -1.52 -11.72 -3.89
N VAL A 13 -2.40 -12.28 -3.09
CA VAL A 13 -3.28 -11.53 -2.17
C VAL A 13 -3.28 -12.17 -0.78
N PRO A 14 -3.36 -11.38 0.31
CA PRO A 14 -3.49 -11.94 1.65
C PRO A 14 -4.91 -12.48 1.86
N ALA A 15 -4.99 -13.73 2.31
CA ALA A 15 -6.25 -14.41 2.60
C ALA A 15 -7.07 -13.67 3.66
N GLY A 16 -8.38 -13.62 3.48
CA GLY A 16 -9.29 -12.96 4.41
C GLY A 16 -9.22 -11.43 4.42
N SER A 17 -8.40 -10.82 3.59
CA SER A 17 -8.28 -9.34 3.49
C SER A 17 -9.44 -8.67 2.75
N GLY A 18 -10.28 -9.44 2.08
CA GLY A 18 -11.32 -8.93 1.17
C GLY A 18 -10.77 -8.40 -0.17
N MET A 19 -9.48 -8.60 -0.43
CA MET A 19 -8.82 -8.10 -1.66
C MET A 19 -8.96 -9.06 -2.83
N THR A 20 -9.37 -10.29 -2.62
CA THR A 20 -9.56 -11.30 -3.68
C THR A 20 -10.50 -10.81 -4.75
N ASN A 21 -11.65 -10.24 -4.37
CA ASN A 21 -12.59 -9.69 -5.34
C ASN A 21 -11.97 -8.57 -6.18
N ALA A 22 -11.17 -7.68 -5.56
CA ALA A 22 -10.47 -6.64 -6.28
C ALA A 22 -9.41 -7.21 -7.24
N ALA A 23 -8.70 -8.26 -6.83
CA ALA A 23 -7.73 -8.96 -7.68
C ALA A 23 -8.41 -9.62 -8.88
N GLU A 24 -9.57 -10.24 -8.70
CA GLU A 24 -10.36 -10.85 -9.76
C GLU A 24 -10.88 -9.81 -10.76
N GLU A 25 -11.35 -8.66 -10.27
CA GLU A 25 -11.79 -7.55 -11.13
C GLU A 25 -10.62 -6.99 -11.96
N ILE A 26 -9.46 -6.77 -11.35
CA ILE A 26 -8.24 -6.33 -12.04
C ILE A 26 -7.86 -7.34 -13.13
N ASN A 27 -7.86 -8.62 -12.78
CA ASN A 27 -7.55 -9.71 -13.71
C ASN A 27 -8.55 -9.75 -14.89
N GLY A 28 -9.84 -9.54 -14.62
CA GLY A 28 -10.89 -9.44 -15.65
C GLY A 28 -10.66 -8.26 -16.61
N VAL A 29 -10.23 -7.11 -16.10
CA VAL A 29 -9.87 -5.95 -16.94
C VAL A 29 -8.64 -6.26 -17.80
N TRP A 30 -7.60 -6.85 -17.24
CA TRP A 30 -6.39 -7.22 -17.97
C TRP A 30 -6.65 -8.26 -19.05
N GLN A 31 -7.51 -9.24 -18.77
CA GLN A 31 -7.92 -10.22 -19.76
C GLN A 31 -8.63 -9.56 -20.95
N LYS A 32 -9.52 -8.63 -20.65
CA LYS A 32 -10.31 -7.93 -21.69
C LYS A 32 -9.46 -7.00 -22.54
N GLU A 33 -8.59 -6.19 -21.91
CA GLU A 33 -7.83 -5.14 -22.60
C GLU A 33 -6.54 -5.67 -23.25
N PHE A 34 -5.89 -6.65 -22.63
CA PHE A 34 -4.57 -7.14 -23.05
C PHE A 34 -4.57 -8.61 -23.46
N SER A 35 -5.68 -9.32 -23.34
CA SER A 35 -5.75 -10.78 -23.53
C SER A 35 -4.77 -11.54 -22.63
N LEU A 36 -4.48 -10.98 -21.44
CA LEU A 36 -3.60 -11.58 -20.41
C LEU A 36 -4.46 -12.09 -19.26
N PHE A 37 -4.16 -13.29 -18.81
CA PHE A 37 -4.82 -13.89 -17.67
C PHE A 37 -3.77 -14.32 -16.65
N PHE A 38 -3.87 -13.79 -15.43
CA PHE A 38 -3.01 -14.13 -14.31
C PHE A 38 -3.79 -15.01 -13.32
N SER A 39 -3.10 -15.92 -12.67
CA SER A 39 -3.69 -16.65 -11.55
C SER A 39 -3.75 -15.73 -10.31
N VAL A 40 -4.86 -15.75 -9.59
CA VAL A 40 -4.95 -15.12 -8.27
C VAL A 40 -4.54 -16.18 -7.24
N GLU A 41 -3.55 -15.86 -6.41
CA GLU A 41 -3.01 -16.73 -5.38
C GLU A 41 -3.30 -16.14 -4.00
N GLU A 42 -4.21 -16.76 -3.26
CA GLU A 42 -4.45 -16.42 -1.86
C GLU A 42 -3.46 -17.15 -0.96
N VAL A 43 -2.74 -16.39 -0.14
CA VAL A 43 -1.82 -16.93 0.86
C VAL A 43 -2.17 -16.40 2.25
N ASP A 44 -1.86 -17.15 3.29
CA ASP A 44 -2.04 -16.67 4.65
C ASP A 44 -1.18 -15.44 4.94
N GLU A 45 -1.55 -14.65 5.96
CA GLU A 45 -0.93 -13.36 6.24
C GLU A 45 0.58 -13.48 6.56
N GLU A 46 0.99 -14.54 7.26
CA GLU A 46 2.41 -14.78 7.61
C GLU A 46 3.22 -15.09 6.35
N THR A 47 2.73 -15.99 5.51
CA THR A 47 3.34 -16.33 4.22
C THR A 47 3.37 -15.13 3.29
N PHE A 48 2.30 -14.33 3.25
CA PHE A 48 2.23 -13.11 2.45
C PHE A 48 3.31 -12.12 2.86
N ALA A 49 3.41 -11.79 4.15
CA ALA A 49 4.41 -10.87 4.68
C ALA A 49 5.84 -11.33 4.42
N LYS A 50 6.11 -12.64 4.59
CA LYS A 50 7.40 -13.24 4.33
C LYS A 50 7.79 -13.14 2.86
N ARG A 51 6.92 -13.58 1.95
CA ARG A 51 7.18 -13.55 0.50
C ARG A 51 7.33 -12.12 -0.01
N LEU A 52 6.55 -11.18 0.54
CA LEU A 52 6.66 -9.77 0.20
C LEU A 52 8.03 -9.19 0.59
N ALA A 53 8.52 -9.51 1.79
CA ALA A 53 9.83 -9.06 2.27
C ALA A 53 11.01 -9.71 1.53
N GLU A 54 10.86 -10.96 1.11
CA GLU A 54 11.87 -11.71 0.34
C GLU A 54 11.85 -11.37 -1.16
N GLY A 55 10.83 -10.63 -1.65
CA GLY A 55 10.64 -10.36 -3.08
C GLY A 55 10.21 -11.60 -3.88
N ASP A 56 9.68 -12.64 -3.22
CA ASP A 56 9.23 -13.89 -3.83
C ASP A 56 7.79 -13.79 -4.34
N TYR A 57 7.56 -12.88 -5.27
CA TYR A 57 6.28 -12.67 -5.94
C TYR A 57 6.50 -11.97 -7.28
N THR A 58 5.52 -12.07 -8.17
CA THR A 58 5.54 -11.30 -9.42
C THR A 58 4.72 -10.02 -9.28
N ILE A 59 3.50 -10.14 -8.81
CA ILE A 59 2.60 -9.02 -8.50
C ILE A 59 1.95 -9.35 -7.16
N ALA A 60 1.86 -8.36 -6.27
CA ALA A 60 1.15 -8.50 -5.00
C ALA A 60 0.17 -7.34 -4.82
N LEU A 61 -1.04 -7.65 -4.37
CA LEU A 61 -2.03 -6.65 -3.96
C LEU A 61 -2.02 -6.55 -2.43
N ALA A 62 -1.50 -5.46 -1.91
CA ALA A 62 -1.28 -5.26 -0.49
C ALA A 62 -1.95 -3.98 0.03
N PRO A 63 -2.52 -3.99 1.25
CA PRO A 63 -2.85 -2.77 1.94
C PRO A 63 -1.56 -2.11 2.44
N ILE A 64 -1.36 -0.85 2.11
CA ILE A 64 -0.23 -0.06 2.63
C ILE A 64 -0.79 1.09 3.45
N SER A 65 -0.30 1.26 4.65
CA SER A 65 -0.66 2.37 5.53
C SER A 65 0.60 3.01 6.11
N ALA A 66 0.53 4.30 6.42
CA ALA A 66 1.59 5.01 7.10
C ALA A 66 1.10 5.56 8.43
N GLU A 67 1.86 5.37 9.47
CA GLU A 67 1.60 5.96 10.78
C GLU A 67 1.57 7.49 10.68
N GLY A 68 0.58 8.10 11.33
CA GLY A 68 0.41 9.55 11.39
C GLY A 68 0.12 10.23 10.05
N GLY A 69 -0.28 9.49 9.02
CA GLY A 69 -0.59 10.06 7.70
C GLY A 69 0.60 10.73 7.00
N SER A 70 1.82 10.42 7.42
CA SER A 70 3.04 11.04 6.88
C SER A 70 3.42 10.44 5.52
N VAL A 71 3.51 11.29 4.49
CA VAL A 71 4.02 10.88 3.17
C VAL A 71 5.44 10.31 3.28
N TYR A 72 6.28 10.91 4.11
CA TYR A 72 7.63 10.40 4.36
C TYR A 72 7.59 8.96 4.90
N ASN A 73 6.75 8.70 5.91
CA ASN A 73 6.64 7.36 6.49
C ASN A 73 6.07 6.35 5.49
N MET A 74 5.16 6.77 4.62
CA MET A 74 4.65 5.94 3.53
C MET A 74 5.78 5.53 2.58
N LEU A 75 6.54 6.50 2.09
CA LEU A 75 7.63 6.26 1.15
C LEU A 75 8.81 5.51 1.80
N ASN A 76 9.06 5.75 3.10
CA ASN A 76 10.17 5.11 3.80
C ASN A 76 10.04 3.58 3.91
N GLN A 77 8.81 3.04 3.86
CA GLN A 77 8.58 1.58 3.90
C GLN A 77 9.25 0.85 2.72
N PHE A 78 9.50 1.53 1.62
CA PHE A 78 10.19 0.97 0.45
C PHE A 78 11.72 1.04 0.55
N THR A 79 12.28 1.68 1.57
CA THR A 79 13.71 1.64 1.83
C THR A 79 14.10 0.45 2.71
N ALA A 80 15.32 -0.03 2.59
CA ALA A 80 15.83 -1.07 3.48
C ALA A 80 15.77 -0.66 4.97
N ALA A 81 16.02 0.62 5.27
CA ALA A 81 15.93 1.17 6.63
C ALA A 81 14.49 1.24 7.17
N GLY A 82 13.51 1.37 6.29
CA GLY A 82 12.09 1.46 6.63
C GLY A 82 11.35 0.12 6.64
N GLY A 83 12.05 -0.99 6.43
CA GLY A 83 11.47 -2.32 6.46
C GLY A 83 11.56 -3.10 5.14
N GLY A 84 11.93 -2.43 4.04
CA GLY A 84 12.15 -3.08 2.74
C GLY A 84 10.92 -3.78 2.18
N LEU A 85 9.76 -3.14 2.27
CA LEU A 85 8.44 -3.73 1.98
C LEU A 85 8.38 -4.56 0.67
N THR A 86 9.14 -4.16 -0.36
CA THR A 86 9.15 -4.83 -1.66
C THR A 86 10.53 -5.34 -2.06
N GLY A 87 11.51 -5.32 -1.15
CA GLY A 87 12.90 -5.61 -1.49
C GLY A 87 13.55 -4.55 -2.40
N TYR A 88 12.89 -3.42 -2.64
CA TYR A 88 13.43 -2.33 -3.45
C TYR A 88 14.64 -1.70 -2.78
N ALA A 89 15.79 -1.76 -3.44
CA ALA A 89 17.08 -1.33 -2.90
C ALA A 89 17.76 -0.33 -3.85
N ASP A 90 17.17 0.86 -3.99
CA ASP A 90 17.75 1.94 -4.77
C ASP A 90 18.40 2.99 -3.86
N SER A 91 19.70 3.24 -4.08
CA SER A 91 20.48 4.17 -3.26
C SER A 91 20.14 5.65 -3.53
N LEU A 92 19.75 5.98 -4.75
CA LEU A 92 19.33 7.34 -5.12
C LEU A 92 18.00 7.67 -4.46
N TYR A 93 17.04 6.75 -4.54
CA TYR A 93 15.75 6.86 -3.84
C TYR A 93 15.93 7.09 -2.33
N ALA A 94 16.74 6.24 -1.68
CA ALA A 94 16.99 6.36 -0.25
C ALA A 94 17.65 7.69 0.13
N THR A 95 18.60 8.16 -0.68
CA THR A 95 19.29 9.44 -0.47
C THR A 95 18.35 10.63 -0.64
N GLN A 96 17.50 10.62 -1.67
CA GLN A 96 16.52 11.69 -1.91
C GLN A 96 15.47 11.73 -0.80
N LEU A 97 14.99 10.57 -0.36
CA LEU A 97 14.03 10.47 0.72
C LEU A 97 14.64 11.01 2.03
N GLN A 98 15.88 10.64 2.35
CA GLN A 98 16.58 11.16 3.52
C GLN A 98 16.78 12.68 3.45
N ALA A 99 17.13 13.22 2.28
CA ALA A 99 17.23 14.67 2.05
C ALA A 99 15.89 15.37 2.31
N SER A 100 14.76 14.75 1.99
CA SER A 100 13.43 15.31 2.25
C SER A 100 13.14 15.49 3.75
N ALA A 101 13.74 14.66 4.61
CA ALA A 101 13.59 14.78 6.06
C ALA A 101 14.24 16.07 6.62
N GLN A 102 15.28 16.56 5.96
CA GLN A 102 16.00 17.79 6.34
C GLN A 102 15.45 19.04 5.63
N ALA A 103 14.64 18.84 4.59
CA ALA A 103 14.06 19.94 3.81
C ALA A 103 12.73 20.42 4.40
N THR A 104 12.35 21.65 4.08
CA THR A 104 11.08 22.26 4.49
C THR A 104 10.34 22.87 3.30
N GLY A 105 9.04 23.13 3.47
CA GLY A 105 8.22 23.81 2.47
C GLY A 105 8.24 23.13 1.10
N SER A 106 8.33 23.92 0.04
CA SER A 106 8.26 23.44 -1.34
C SER A 106 9.41 22.49 -1.73
N SER A 107 10.59 22.66 -1.14
CA SER A 107 11.73 21.78 -1.39
C SER A 107 11.44 20.36 -0.86
N ARG A 108 10.84 20.25 0.31
CA ARG A 108 10.41 18.96 0.86
C ARG A 108 9.36 18.31 -0.02
N CYS A 109 8.33 19.06 -0.41
CA CYS A 109 7.26 18.54 -1.28
C CYS A 109 7.82 18.02 -2.60
N ARG A 110 8.78 18.73 -3.20
CA ARG A 110 9.41 18.29 -4.44
C ARG A 110 10.18 17.00 -4.28
N LEU A 111 11.04 16.88 -3.25
CA LEU A 111 11.81 15.66 -2.99
C LEU A 111 10.93 14.44 -2.75
N LEU A 112 9.82 14.60 -1.99
CA LEU A 112 8.86 13.53 -1.77
C LEU A 112 8.14 13.14 -3.07
N GLY A 113 7.74 14.12 -3.88
CA GLY A 113 7.14 13.88 -5.20
C GLY A 113 8.09 13.18 -6.17
N ASP A 114 9.38 13.55 -6.18
CA ASP A 114 10.40 12.88 -6.98
C ASP A 114 10.56 11.40 -6.57
N CYS A 115 10.53 11.10 -5.27
CA CYS A 115 10.54 9.73 -4.76
C CYS A 115 9.30 8.95 -5.19
N GLU A 116 8.10 9.54 -5.10
CA GLU A 116 6.87 8.91 -5.56
C GLU A 116 6.92 8.60 -7.06
N CYS A 117 7.33 9.57 -7.87
CA CYS A 117 7.51 9.39 -9.31
C CYS A 117 8.48 8.26 -9.63
N GLN A 118 9.56 8.12 -8.87
CA GLN A 118 10.53 7.05 -9.06
C GLN A 118 9.90 5.66 -8.78
N LEU A 119 9.19 5.48 -7.66
CA LEU A 119 8.51 4.22 -7.35
C LEU A 119 7.51 3.81 -8.44
N LEU A 120 6.75 4.78 -8.97
CA LEU A 120 5.81 4.54 -10.05
C LEU A 120 6.51 4.19 -11.37
N SER A 121 7.59 4.89 -11.70
CA SER A 121 8.37 4.67 -12.93
C SER A 121 9.07 3.31 -12.93
N ASP A 122 9.55 2.88 -11.78
CA ASP A 122 10.21 1.60 -11.60
C ASP A 122 9.21 0.44 -11.37
N ALA A 123 7.90 0.75 -11.40
CA ALA A 123 6.80 -0.18 -11.15
C ALA A 123 6.93 -0.94 -9.81
N VAL A 124 7.52 -0.30 -8.80
CA VAL A 124 7.69 -0.86 -7.46
C VAL A 124 6.35 -0.91 -6.72
N ALA A 125 5.56 0.15 -6.86
CA ALA A 125 4.23 0.25 -6.27
C ALA A 125 3.30 1.07 -7.17
N VAL A 126 2.07 0.59 -7.33
CA VAL A 126 1.01 1.28 -8.08
C VAL A 126 -0.19 1.46 -7.15
N PRO A 127 -0.52 2.69 -6.73
CA PRO A 127 -1.69 2.94 -5.90
C PRO A 127 -2.97 2.71 -6.73
N LEU A 128 -3.88 1.90 -6.22
CA LEU A 128 -5.13 1.58 -6.89
C LEU A 128 -6.32 2.35 -6.30
N PHE A 129 -6.49 2.28 -4.99
CA PHE A 129 -7.58 2.95 -4.27
C PHE A 129 -7.25 3.15 -2.80
N ALA A 130 -7.94 4.09 -2.16
CA ALA A 130 -7.88 4.28 -0.72
C ALA A 130 -9.06 3.55 -0.06
N GLN A 131 -8.76 2.74 0.95
CA GLN A 131 -9.78 2.05 1.72
C GLN A 131 -10.56 3.04 2.60
N GLN A 132 -11.89 3.03 2.48
CA GLN A 132 -12.74 3.88 3.30
C GLN A 132 -13.13 3.17 4.60
N LYS A 133 -12.91 3.82 5.72
CA LYS A 133 -13.47 3.40 7.01
C LYS A 133 -14.84 4.06 7.18
N ARG A 134 -15.86 3.27 7.48
CA ARG A 134 -17.21 3.76 7.75
C ARG A 134 -17.53 3.59 9.22
N LEU A 135 -17.99 4.65 9.84
CA LEU A 135 -18.39 4.69 11.24
C LEU A 135 -19.90 4.92 11.32
N LEU A 136 -20.60 4.03 12.01
CA LEU A 136 -22.00 4.20 12.36
C LEU A 136 -22.10 4.59 13.83
N ILE A 137 -22.62 5.77 14.09
CA ILE A 137 -22.80 6.28 15.46
C ILE A 137 -24.29 6.24 15.81
N ALA A 138 -24.62 5.57 16.91
CA ALA A 138 -26.00 5.54 17.40
C ALA A 138 -26.45 6.93 17.86
N PRO A 139 -27.76 7.28 17.72
CA PRO A 139 -28.29 8.52 18.25
C PRO A 139 -28.04 8.64 19.76
N GLY A 140 -27.73 9.84 20.22
CA GLY A 140 -27.45 10.15 21.63
C GLY A 140 -25.98 9.94 22.04
N ILE A 141 -25.11 9.48 21.14
CA ILE A 141 -23.67 9.43 21.41
C ILE A 141 -23.04 10.78 21.09
N GLN A 142 -22.37 11.39 22.07
CA GLN A 142 -21.70 12.67 21.96
C GLN A 142 -20.21 12.57 22.33
N ASN A 143 -19.42 13.56 21.90
CA ASN A 143 -18.00 13.68 22.21
C ASN A 143 -17.14 12.49 21.76
N LEU A 144 -17.54 11.82 20.69
CA LEU A 144 -16.71 10.81 20.04
C LEU A 144 -15.61 11.48 19.23
N ILE A 145 -14.35 11.12 19.49
CA ILE A 145 -13.23 11.61 18.71
C ILE A 145 -12.86 10.54 17.67
N PHE A 146 -12.83 10.97 16.42
CA PHE A 146 -12.39 10.15 15.29
C PHE A 146 -11.04 10.66 14.82
N ASP A 147 -10.01 9.81 14.92
CA ASP A 147 -8.69 10.08 14.36
C ASP A 147 -8.45 9.16 13.16
N PRO A 148 -8.38 9.71 11.94
CA PRO A 148 -8.12 8.91 10.74
C PRO A 148 -6.70 8.32 10.69
N PHE A 149 -5.75 8.84 11.49
CA PHE A 149 -4.34 8.47 11.47
C PHE A 149 -3.86 7.79 12.75
N GLY A 150 -4.70 7.73 13.78
CA GLY A 150 -4.42 7.13 15.08
C GLY A 150 -5.36 5.97 15.42
N PRO A 151 -5.58 5.71 16.70
CA PRO A 151 -6.67 4.84 17.14
C PRO A 151 -7.97 5.34 16.52
N VAL A 152 -8.62 4.51 15.72
CA VAL A 152 -9.78 4.93 14.89
C VAL A 152 -10.86 5.62 15.71
N LEU A 153 -10.98 5.28 16.99
CA LEU A 153 -11.96 5.83 17.92
C LEU A 153 -11.31 6.08 19.28
N ASP A 154 -11.40 7.31 19.76
CA ASP A 154 -11.14 7.62 21.15
C ASP A 154 -12.48 7.84 21.87
N LEU A 155 -12.75 6.99 22.84
CA LEU A 155 -13.97 6.98 23.64
C LEU A 155 -13.81 7.69 25.00
N THR A 156 -12.67 8.27 25.28
CA THR A 156 -12.32 8.83 26.59
C THR A 156 -13.34 9.85 27.11
N TYR A 157 -13.89 10.65 26.23
CA TYR A 157 -14.87 11.70 26.58
C TYR A 157 -16.27 11.40 26.04
N THR A 158 -16.51 10.20 25.54
CA THR A 158 -17.78 9.84 24.95
C THR A 158 -18.87 9.74 26.01
N THR A 159 -19.99 10.39 25.77
CA THR A 159 -21.19 10.35 26.62
C THR A 159 -22.38 9.84 25.81
N LYS A 160 -23.35 9.28 26.51
CA LYS A 160 -24.64 8.87 25.93
C LYS A 160 -25.75 9.63 26.67
N GLU A 161 -26.54 10.39 25.94
CA GLU A 161 -27.78 11.01 26.39
C GLU A 161 -28.99 10.16 26.06
#